data_18917dc7022166fff8f99c6eff66143d
#
_entry.id   18917dc7022166fff8f99c6eff66143d
#
_cell.length_a   1.000
_cell.length_b   1.000
_cell.length_c   1.000
_cell.angle_alpha   90.00
_cell.angle_beta   90.00
_cell.angle_gamma   90.00
#
_symmetry.space_group_name_H-M   'P 1'
#
loop_
_entity.id
_entity.type
_entity.pdbx_description
1 polymer ?
#
loop_
_entity_poly.entity_id
_entity_poly.type
_entity_poly.pdbx_seq_one_letter_code
_entity_poly.pdbx_strand_id
1 'polypeptide(L)'
;ERPAETTDVETAAETGTEELDAETADEDVATVEDGEETDDTLDGEAVPEGDTEGEATDEEEKERVIVGYHHVKIFRSDLQAVCDSLVSFSRDTTIHLHKDPVMWNGDNQIKSDRTVVYIKDEVIDHAVFTGGEEHGNPVMSAELDADHYNQITGKTIEALFRDNEIYRTNVVGNAQTYYYMQDEETGAYQGFLVMECADITFIISGQEIEEIIFRGDPVYAIYPMNLIPEAQPQRLPNFVWEGDRRPTKREVFDRRIKASRRVEYEAIPQPRFPLTESIDEYRLRIIEDGLWRDRDDDITYDAR
;
A
#
# COMPACT_ATOMS: atom_id res chain seq x y z
N GLU A 1 -51.10 0.77 -50.63
CA GLU A 1 -52.06 1.75 -50.06
C GLU A 1 -51.43 2.35 -48.82
N ARG A 2 -51.20 3.68 -48.90
CA ARG A 2 -50.79 4.64 -47.85
C ARG A 2 -52.03 5.03 -46.99
N PRO A 3 -51.90 5.90 -45.96
CA PRO A 3 -50.84 6.84 -45.60
C PRO A 3 -50.43 6.78 -44.08
N ALA A 4 -49.25 7.21 -43.63
CA ALA A 4 -48.77 8.49 -43.12
C ALA A 4 -49.61 9.15 -42.04
N GLU A 5 -49.00 9.30 -40.86
CA GLU A 5 -49.22 10.45 -39.97
C GLU A 5 -47.93 10.79 -39.22
N THR A 6 -47.43 11.98 -39.54
CA THR A 6 -46.43 12.74 -38.84
C THR A 6 -47.10 13.47 -37.67
N THR A 7 -46.44 13.49 -36.53
CA THR A 7 -46.69 14.53 -35.52
C THR A 7 -45.35 15.09 -35.07
N ASP A 8 -45.12 16.33 -35.49
CA ASP A 8 -44.15 17.26 -34.94
C ASP A 8 -44.54 17.63 -33.51
N VAL A 9 -43.57 17.68 -32.62
CA VAL A 9 -43.66 18.47 -31.40
C VAL A 9 -42.36 19.25 -31.24
N GLU A 10 -42.56 20.53 -31.20
CA GLU A 10 -41.61 21.62 -31.15
C GLU A 10 -40.72 21.66 -29.91
N THR A 11 -39.55 22.14 -30.20
CA THR A 11 -38.56 22.89 -29.45
C THR A 11 -39.09 23.71 -28.26
N ALA A 12 -38.44 23.59 -27.12
CA ALA A 12 -38.26 24.71 -26.19
C ALA A 12 -36.83 24.62 -25.61
N ALA A 13 -35.99 25.51 -26.09
CA ALA A 13 -34.73 25.86 -25.49
C ALA A 13 -35.00 26.84 -24.35
N GLU A 14 -34.56 26.51 -23.13
CA GLU A 14 -34.29 27.51 -22.10
C GLU A 14 -32.86 27.42 -21.64
N THR A 15 -32.12 28.45 -22.00
CA THR A 15 -30.81 28.83 -21.51
C THR A 15 -30.94 29.33 -20.06
N GLY A 16 -30.36 28.59 -19.12
CA GLY A 16 -30.12 29.06 -17.77
C GLY A 16 -28.63 29.01 -17.49
N THR A 17 -27.97 30.12 -17.72
CA THR A 17 -26.63 30.41 -17.20
C THR A 17 -26.79 30.80 -15.73
N GLU A 18 -26.35 29.93 -14.83
CA GLU A 18 -26.03 30.33 -13.46
C GLU A 18 -24.51 30.23 -13.28
N GLU A 19 -23.91 31.42 -13.21
CA GLU A 19 -22.59 31.62 -12.66
C GLU A 19 -22.66 31.27 -11.17
N LEU A 20 -21.85 30.33 -10.72
CA LEU A 20 -21.56 30.13 -9.31
C LEU A 20 -20.10 30.43 -9.09
N ASP A 21 -19.93 31.45 -8.25
CA ASP A 21 -18.71 32.04 -7.76
C ASP A 21 -17.73 30.97 -7.19
N ALA A 22 -16.47 31.12 -7.57
CA ALA A 22 -15.33 30.46 -6.95
C ALA A 22 -15.06 31.08 -5.58
N GLU A 23 -15.50 30.48 -4.52
CA GLU A 23 -14.95 30.72 -3.19
C GLU A 23 -13.71 29.86 -2.97
N THR A 24 -12.59 30.53 -2.94
CA THR A 24 -11.31 30.06 -2.44
C THR A 24 -11.46 29.75 -0.95
N ALA A 25 -11.40 28.49 -0.57
CA ALA A 25 -11.24 28.10 0.82
C ALA A 25 -9.74 27.94 1.11
N ASP A 26 -9.26 28.81 1.99
CA ASP A 26 -7.93 28.84 2.58
C ASP A 26 -7.54 27.50 3.24
N GLU A 27 -6.30 27.12 3.01
CA GLU A 27 -5.60 26.06 3.72
C GLU A 27 -5.26 26.54 5.15
N ASP A 28 -5.93 25.98 6.15
CA ASP A 28 -5.45 26.03 7.52
C ASP A 28 -4.59 24.79 7.82
N VAL A 29 -3.30 24.96 7.63
CA VAL A 29 -2.28 24.09 8.20
C VAL A 29 -2.10 24.49 9.65
N ALA A 30 -2.58 23.69 10.58
CA ALA A 30 -2.29 23.85 11.99
C ALA A 30 -0.86 23.34 12.28
N THR A 31 0.10 24.26 12.26
CA THR A 31 1.40 24.07 12.87
C THR A 31 1.25 24.32 14.38
N VAL A 32 1.55 23.30 15.16
CA VAL A 32 1.71 23.45 16.61
C VAL A 32 3.14 23.94 16.85
N GLU A 33 3.29 25.22 17.09
CA GLU A 33 4.49 25.80 17.67
C GLU A 33 4.38 25.73 19.19
N ASP A 34 5.30 25.00 19.79
CA ASP A 34 5.54 25.03 21.25
C ASP A 34 6.74 25.94 21.46
N GLY A 35 6.47 27.13 21.96
CA GLY A 35 7.44 28.15 22.27
C GLY A 35 7.08 28.85 23.58
N GLU A 36 7.65 28.46 24.66
CA GLU A 36 7.79 29.32 25.85
C GLU A 36 9.25 29.43 26.24
N GLU A 37 9.84 30.55 25.83
CA GLU A 37 11.04 31.12 26.46
C GLU A 37 10.64 31.81 27.74
N THR A 38 11.17 31.37 28.85
CA THR A 38 11.30 32.20 30.06
C THR A 38 12.77 32.47 30.32
N ASP A 39 13.12 33.72 30.04
CA ASP A 39 14.34 34.39 30.48
C ASP A 39 14.32 34.58 32.01
N ASP A 40 15.29 34.01 32.70
CA ASP A 40 15.65 34.45 34.06
C ASP A 40 17.15 34.35 34.25
N THR A 41 17.77 35.52 34.10
CA THR A 41 19.17 35.80 34.40
C THR A 41 19.37 35.85 35.91
N LEU A 42 20.18 34.99 36.48
CA LEU A 42 20.95 35.29 37.73
C LEU A 42 22.35 34.70 37.68
N ASP A 43 23.21 35.62 37.90
CA ASP A 43 24.65 35.72 38.08
C ASP A 43 25.23 34.73 39.13
N GLY A 44 26.44 34.22 38.87
CA GLY A 44 27.35 33.91 39.98
C GLY A 44 28.01 32.53 40.03
N GLU A 45 29.31 32.57 39.86
CA GLU A 45 30.39 31.74 40.42
C GLU A 45 30.84 30.48 39.69
N ALA A 46 32.04 30.62 39.20
CA ALA A 46 32.94 29.58 38.68
C ALA A 46 33.41 28.63 39.79
N VAL A 47 33.36 27.31 39.56
CA VAL A 47 34.18 26.28 40.25
C VAL A 47 34.42 25.12 39.28
N PRO A 48 35.50 24.29 39.42
CA PRO A 48 36.49 24.02 38.41
C PRO A 48 36.24 22.71 37.60
N GLU A 49 37.01 22.63 36.52
CA GLU A 49 37.18 21.48 35.63
C GLU A 49 37.32 20.15 36.39
N GLY A 50 36.34 19.30 36.22
CA GLY A 50 36.42 17.88 36.49
C GLY A 50 36.14 17.17 35.19
N ASP A 51 37.17 16.52 34.62
CA ASP A 51 37.06 15.57 33.53
C ASP A 51 36.05 14.48 33.90
N THR A 52 34.87 14.59 33.37
CA THR A 52 33.93 13.48 33.28
C THR A 52 33.88 13.08 31.80
N GLU A 53 34.61 12.02 31.50
CA GLU A 53 34.38 11.24 30.30
C GLU A 53 32.89 10.96 30.25
N GLY A 54 32.19 11.66 29.36
CA GLY A 54 30.80 11.36 29.03
C GLY A 54 30.75 9.98 28.40
N GLU A 55 30.32 9.00 29.18
CA GLU A 55 29.74 7.79 28.60
C GLU A 55 28.62 8.25 27.66
N ALA A 56 28.88 8.14 26.35
CA ALA A 56 27.84 8.18 25.35
C ALA A 56 26.93 7.00 25.67
N THR A 57 25.83 7.27 26.35
CA THR A 57 24.71 6.32 26.41
C THR A 57 24.23 6.15 24.99
N ASP A 58 24.60 5.02 24.42
CA ASP A 58 24.03 4.50 23.18
C ASP A 58 22.54 4.31 23.47
N GLU A 59 21.75 5.35 23.24
CA GLU A 59 20.29 5.25 23.29
C GLU A 59 19.92 4.34 22.12
N GLU A 60 19.76 3.05 22.40
CA GLU A 60 19.22 2.09 21.46
C GLU A 60 17.90 2.67 20.94
N GLU A 61 17.91 3.16 19.69
CA GLU A 61 16.71 3.64 19.01
C GLU A 61 15.69 2.51 19.01
N LYS A 62 14.64 2.68 19.81
CA LYS A 62 13.58 1.68 19.94
C LYS A 62 12.87 1.54 18.59
N GLU A 63 12.95 0.36 18.01
CA GLU A 63 12.21 0.04 16.80
C GLU A 63 10.70 0.17 17.03
N ARG A 64 10.03 0.88 16.15
CA ARG A 64 8.57 0.97 16.14
C ARG A 64 8.04 0.02 15.07
N VAL A 65 7.15 -0.87 15.49
CA VAL A 65 6.46 -1.80 14.58
C VAL A 65 4.98 -1.46 14.58
N ILE A 66 4.44 -1.20 13.39
CA ILE A 66 3.00 -0.99 13.20
C ILE A 66 2.43 -2.24 12.55
N VAL A 67 1.40 -2.80 13.15
CA VAL A 67 0.75 -4.01 12.64
C VAL A 67 -0.74 -3.74 12.46
N GLY A 68 -1.23 -4.05 11.26
CA GLY A 68 -2.64 -4.00 10.90
C GLY A 68 -3.14 -5.39 10.53
N TYR A 69 -4.34 -5.76 11.01
CA TYR A 69 -4.97 -7.04 10.72
C TYR A 69 -6.40 -6.85 10.23
N HIS A 70 -6.83 -7.76 9.35
CA HIS A 70 -8.18 -7.90 8.82
C HIS A 70 -8.68 -6.71 8.00
N HIS A 71 -8.62 -6.85 6.68
CA HIS A 71 -9.14 -5.88 5.72
C HIS A 71 -8.50 -4.50 5.87
N VAL A 72 -7.17 -4.46 5.83
CA VAL A 72 -6.40 -3.21 5.87
C VAL A 72 -6.69 -2.41 4.61
N LYS A 73 -6.98 -1.13 4.77
CA LYS A 73 -7.18 -0.16 3.70
C LYS A 73 -6.21 1.00 3.88
N ILE A 74 -5.46 1.30 2.84
CA ILE A 74 -4.51 2.42 2.78
C ILE A 74 -5.03 3.41 1.75
N PHE A 75 -5.05 4.67 2.10
CA PHE A 75 -5.45 5.74 1.17
C PHE A 75 -4.47 6.90 1.24
N ARG A 76 -3.94 7.25 0.09
CA ARG A 76 -3.27 8.50 -0.25
C ARG A 76 -3.83 8.95 -1.60
N SER A 77 -3.79 10.22 -1.94
CA SER A 77 -4.41 10.75 -3.17
C SER A 77 -3.90 10.07 -4.45
N ASP A 78 -2.62 9.77 -4.47
CA ASP A 78 -1.89 9.19 -5.60
C ASP A 78 -1.71 7.66 -5.49
N LEU A 79 -1.92 7.08 -4.30
CA LEU A 79 -1.73 5.65 -4.06
C LEU A 79 -2.77 5.10 -3.11
N GLN A 80 -3.40 4.01 -3.48
CA GLN A 80 -4.33 3.27 -2.62
C GLN A 80 -3.89 1.82 -2.55
N ALA A 81 -4.16 1.15 -1.43
CA ALA A 81 -3.93 -0.28 -1.32
C ALA A 81 -4.92 -0.96 -0.38
N VAL A 82 -5.13 -2.24 -0.60
CA VAL A 82 -5.86 -3.13 0.30
C VAL A 82 -5.06 -4.41 0.51
N CYS A 83 -5.16 -4.99 1.70
CA CYS A 83 -4.60 -6.30 2.01
C CYS A 83 -5.31 -6.88 3.23
N ASP A 84 -5.07 -8.15 3.57
CA ASP A 84 -5.56 -8.71 4.83
C ASP A 84 -4.74 -8.21 6.02
N SER A 85 -3.42 -8.22 5.91
CA SER A 85 -2.53 -7.81 6.99
C SER A 85 -1.34 -6.98 6.49
N LEU A 86 -0.91 -6.07 7.37
CA LEU A 86 0.20 -5.14 7.14
C LEU A 86 1.15 -5.17 8.32
N VAL A 87 2.45 -5.14 8.06
CA VAL A 87 3.49 -4.89 9.06
C VAL A 87 4.42 -3.81 8.54
N SER A 88 4.64 -2.77 9.34
CA SER A 88 5.59 -1.70 9.03
C SER A 88 6.68 -1.67 10.08
N PHE A 89 7.92 -1.61 9.64
CA PHE A 89 9.12 -1.53 10.48
C PHE A 89 9.76 -0.15 10.32
N SER A 90 9.93 0.59 11.43
CA SER A 90 10.55 1.93 11.39
C SER A 90 12.04 1.88 11.12
N ARG A 91 12.72 0.82 11.56
CA ARG A 91 14.17 0.64 11.40
C ARG A 91 14.55 0.46 9.94
N ASP A 92 13.86 -0.42 9.24
CA ASP A 92 14.15 -0.76 7.85
C ASP A 92 13.39 0.13 6.87
N THR A 93 12.54 1.02 7.39
CA THR A 93 11.66 1.90 6.59
C THR A 93 10.85 1.13 5.54
N THR A 94 10.35 -0.07 5.93
CA THR A 94 9.59 -0.95 5.05
C THR A 94 8.15 -1.14 5.51
N ILE A 95 7.28 -1.36 4.53
CA ILE A 95 5.88 -1.77 4.75
C ILE A 95 5.64 -3.07 4.00
N HIS A 96 5.28 -4.11 4.72
CA HIS A 96 4.96 -5.41 4.17
C HIS A 96 3.45 -5.59 4.12
N LEU A 97 2.91 -5.86 2.95
CA LEU A 97 1.50 -6.19 2.72
C LEU A 97 1.40 -7.69 2.43
N HIS A 98 0.51 -8.37 3.12
CA HIS A 98 0.34 -9.81 3.04
C HIS A 98 -1.10 -10.19 2.74
N LYS A 99 -1.26 -11.34 2.10
CA LYS A 99 -2.52 -11.98 1.73
C LYS A 99 -3.38 -11.11 0.82
N ASP A 100 -3.27 -11.37 -0.45
CA ASP A 100 -4.02 -10.74 -1.52
C ASP A 100 -3.91 -9.19 -1.54
N PRO A 101 -2.66 -8.63 -1.45
CA PRO A 101 -2.48 -7.21 -1.59
C PRO A 101 -2.79 -6.77 -3.02
N VAL A 102 -3.57 -5.69 -3.10
CA VAL A 102 -3.82 -4.96 -4.34
C VAL A 102 -3.45 -3.51 -4.12
N MET A 103 -2.67 -2.95 -5.03
CA MET A 103 -2.21 -1.56 -4.99
C MET A 103 -2.65 -0.84 -6.27
N TRP A 104 -3.10 0.40 -6.14
CA TRP A 104 -3.45 1.27 -7.27
C TRP A 104 -2.60 2.54 -7.23
N ASN A 105 -2.05 2.89 -8.39
CA ASN A 105 -1.37 4.16 -8.63
C ASN A 105 -1.86 4.72 -9.98
N GLY A 106 -2.60 5.84 -9.94
CA GLY A 106 -3.33 6.31 -11.12
C GLY A 106 -4.31 5.25 -11.64
N ASP A 107 -4.23 4.93 -12.92
CA ASP A 107 -5.07 3.95 -13.59
C ASP A 107 -4.46 2.53 -13.55
N ASN A 108 -3.30 2.39 -12.93
CA ASN A 108 -2.64 1.11 -12.79
C ASN A 108 -3.07 0.39 -11.53
N GLN A 109 -3.29 -0.92 -11.66
CA GLN A 109 -3.51 -1.85 -10.56
C GLN A 109 -2.38 -2.89 -10.55
N ILE A 110 -1.83 -3.19 -9.37
CA ILE A 110 -0.88 -4.28 -9.20
C ILE A 110 -1.43 -5.23 -8.14
N LYS A 111 -1.63 -6.48 -8.53
CA LYS A 111 -2.07 -7.57 -7.64
C LYS A 111 -0.91 -8.56 -7.43
N SER A 112 -0.74 -9.05 -6.20
CA SER A 112 0.33 -9.98 -5.82
C SER A 112 -0.06 -10.81 -4.60
N ASP A 113 0.76 -11.78 -4.20
CA ASP A 113 0.58 -12.48 -2.92
C ASP A 113 1.28 -11.75 -1.77
N ARG A 114 2.35 -11.05 -2.09
CA ARG A 114 3.12 -10.25 -1.14
C ARG A 114 3.65 -8.99 -1.81
N THR A 115 3.50 -7.88 -1.12
CA THR A 115 4.10 -6.60 -1.53
C THR A 115 4.99 -6.08 -0.41
N VAL A 116 6.18 -5.60 -0.77
CA VAL A 116 7.08 -4.88 0.13
C VAL A 116 7.31 -3.48 -0.44
N VAL A 117 6.94 -2.47 0.32
CA VAL A 117 7.15 -1.06 -0.04
C VAL A 117 8.33 -0.54 0.77
N TYR A 118 9.29 0.07 0.10
CA TYR A 118 10.47 0.69 0.68
C TYR A 118 10.28 2.20 0.70
N ILE A 119 10.52 2.80 1.86
CA ILE A 119 10.37 4.24 2.08
C ILE A 119 11.76 4.83 2.27
N LYS A 120 12.02 5.94 1.62
CA LYS A 120 13.24 6.73 1.77
C LYS A 120 12.86 8.19 1.85
N ASP A 121 13.41 8.90 2.82
CA ASP A 121 13.14 10.34 3.03
C ASP A 121 11.62 10.65 3.07
N GLU A 122 10.83 9.78 3.77
CA GLU A 122 9.38 9.87 3.93
C GLU A 122 8.54 9.69 2.64
N VAL A 123 9.17 9.37 1.52
CA VAL A 123 8.51 9.06 0.24
C VAL A 123 8.74 7.60 -0.16
N ILE A 124 7.89 7.07 -1.02
CA ILE A 124 8.08 5.73 -1.57
C ILE A 124 9.24 5.78 -2.56
N ASP A 125 10.26 4.96 -2.31
CA ASP A 125 11.40 4.78 -3.21
C ASP A 125 11.08 3.71 -4.27
N HIS A 126 10.73 2.53 -3.82
CA HIS A 126 10.30 1.45 -4.69
C HIS A 126 9.36 0.47 -3.97
N ALA A 127 8.66 -0.33 -4.75
CA ALA A 127 7.82 -1.42 -4.25
C ALA A 127 8.11 -2.70 -5.03
N VAL A 128 8.21 -3.82 -4.31
CA VAL A 128 8.47 -5.14 -4.86
C VAL A 128 7.25 -6.02 -4.67
N PHE A 129 6.75 -6.56 -5.77
CA PHE A 129 5.58 -7.43 -5.83
C PHE A 129 6.03 -8.83 -6.18
N THR A 130 5.66 -9.80 -5.36
CA THR A 130 6.02 -11.20 -5.55
C THR A 130 4.79 -12.07 -5.53
N GLY A 131 4.80 -13.09 -6.39
CA GLY A 131 3.78 -14.12 -6.41
C GLY A 131 4.00 -15.18 -5.34
N GLY A 132 3.06 -16.10 -5.24
CA GLY A 132 3.07 -17.23 -4.33
C GLY A 132 2.30 -18.40 -4.88
N GLU A 133 1.98 -19.35 -4.00
CA GLU A 133 1.24 -20.56 -4.37
C GLU A 133 -0.27 -20.28 -4.59
N GLU A 134 -0.80 -19.24 -3.95
CA GLU A 134 -2.25 -18.96 -3.93
C GLU A 134 -2.74 -18.28 -5.20
N HIS A 135 -2.06 -17.21 -5.66
CA HIS A 135 -2.48 -16.43 -6.82
C HIS A 135 -1.47 -16.48 -7.99
N GLY A 136 -0.35 -17.18 -7.82
CA GLY A 136 0.71 -17.28 -8.82
C GLY A 136 1.53 -15.99 -8.97
N ASN A 137 1.95 -15.67 -10.19
CA ASN A 137 2.78 -14.50 -10.45
C ASN A 137 2.01 -13.19 -10.25
N PRO A 138 2.68 -12.09 -9.83
CA PRO A 138 2.06 -10.78 -9.75
C PRO A 138 1.64 -10.30 -11.14
N VAL A 139 0.53 -9.55 -11.18
CA VAL A 139 0.01 -8.94 -12.40
C VAL A 139 -0.16 -7.44 -12.19
N MET A 140 0.49 -6.66 -13.03
CA MET A 140 0.22 -5.23 -13.19
C MET A 140 -0.71 -5.04 -14.38
N SER A 141 -1.73 -4.23 -14.23
CA SER A 141 -2.72 -3.96 -15.26
C SER A 141 -3.14 -2.49 -15.28
N ALA A 142 -3.42 -2.00 -16.48
CA ALA A 142 -4.01 -0.68 -16.70
C ALA A 142 -5.34 -0.85 -17.44
N GLU A 143 -6.39 -0.23 -16.91
CA GLU A 143 -7.70 -0.22 -17.56
C GLU A 143 -7.69 0.79 -18.71
N LEU A 144 -8.07 0.34 -19.89
CA LEU A 144 -8.24 1.20 -21.07
C LEU A 144 -9.73 1.51 -21.30
N ASP A 145 -10.55 0.50 -21.13
CA ASP A 145 -12.01 0.57 -21.12
C ASP A 145 -12.59 -0.67 -20.40
N ALA A 146 -13.90 -0.83 -20.37
CA ALA A 146 -14.57 -1.91 -19.66
C ALA A 146 -14.12 -3.32 -20.07
N ASP A 147 -13.62 -3.50 -21.30
CA ASP A 147 -13.27 -4.80 -21.87
C ASP A 147 -11.76 -4.98 -22.09
N HIS A 148 -11.01 -3.90 -22.24
CA HIS A 148 -9.60 -3.91 -22.62
C HIS A 148 -8.69 -3.44 -21.49
N TYR A 149 -7.67 -4.24 -21.23
CA TYR A 149 -6.66 -4.01 -20.18
C TYR A 149 -5.27 -4.28 -20.72
N ASN A 150 -4.36 -3.35 -20.54
CA ASN A 150 -2.94 -3.66 -20.69
C ASN A 150 -2.50 -4.47 -19.48
N GLN A 151 -1.77 -5.55 -19.69
CA GLN A 151 -1.42 -6.49 -18.62
C GLN A 151 0.02 -6.93 -18.73
N ILE A 152 0.69 -7.01 -17.59
CA ILE A 152 2.09 -7.43 -17.51
C ILE A 152 2.23 -8.36 -16.31
N THR A 153 2.96 -9.46 -16.48
CA THR A 153 3.26 -10.41 -15.40
C THR A 153 4.69 -10.92 -15.50
N GLY A 154 5.24 -11.38 -14.41
CA GLY A 154 6.54 -12.00 -14.26
C GLY A 154 6.68 -12.57 -12.86
N LYS A 155 7.77 -13.26 -12.54
CA LYS A 155 7.99 -13.80 -11.18
C LYS A 155 8.03 -12.70 -10.13
N THR A 156 8.61 -11.56 -10.49
CA THR A 156 8.72 -10.38 -9.63
C THR A 156 8.47 -9.13 -10.46
N ILE A 157 7.70 -8.21 -9.94
CA ILE A 157 7.53 -6.87 -10.47
C ILE A 157 8.12 -5.90 -9.45
N GLU A 158 8.98 -4.99 -9.89
CA GLU A 158 9.53 -3.91 -9.09
C GLU A 158 9.11 -2.58 -9.72
N ALA A 159 8.38 -1.76 -8.98
CA ALA A 159 8.00 -0.42 -9.38
C ALA A 159 8.83 0.60 -8.63
N LEU A 160 9.55 1.46 -9.35
CA LEU A 160 10.38 2.52 -8.80
C LEU A 160 9.63 3.85 -8.93
N PHE A 161 9.65 4.62 -7.85
CA PHE A 161 8.91 5.87 -7.73
C PHE A 161 9.84 7.08 -7.68
N ARG A 162 9.39 8.17 -8.26
CA ARG A 162 9.97 9.51 -8.15
C ARG A 162 8.82 10.50 -8.04
N ASP A 163 8.87 11.37 -7.05
CA ASP A 163 7.79 12.35 -6.81
C ASP A 163 6.40 11.68 -6.68
N ASN A 164 6.38 10.46 -6.09
CA ASN A 164 5.21 9.60 -5.90
C ASN A 164 4.58 9.02 -7.20
N GLU A 165 5.22 9.20 -8.34
CA GLU A 165 4.82 8.59 -9.61
C GLU A 165 5.77 7.47 -10.00
N ILE A 166 5.25 6.43 -10.64
CA ILE A 166 6.06 5.33 -11.16
C ILE A 166 6.82 5.86 -12.38
N TYR A 167 8.15 5.90 -12.31
CA TYR A 167 8.98 6.28 -13.46
C TYR A 167 9.65 5.09 -14.14
N ARG A 168 9.69 3.94 -13.47
CA ARG A 168 10.26 2.71 -14.01
C ARG A 168 9.61 1.49 -13.40
N THR A 169 9.32 0.51 -14.24
CA THR A 169 8.86 -0.82 -13.80
C THR A 169 9.76 -1.90 -14.39
N ASN A 170 10.34 -2.72 -13.52
CA ASN A 170 11.11 -3.90 -13.89
C ASN A 170 10.26 -5.15 -13.66
N VAL A 171 10.10 -5.95 -14.69
CA VAL A 171 9.43 -7.25 -14.64
C VAL A 171 10.47 -8.32 -14.87
N VAL A 172 10.70 -9.17 -13.89
CA VAL A 172 11.80 -10.13 -13.88
C VAL A 172 11.27 -11.55 -13.83
N GLY A 173 11.79 -12.37 -14.72
CA GLY A 173 11.57 -13.81 -14.76
C GLY A 173 10.29 -14.23 -15.48
N ASN A 174 10.43 -14.78 -16.67
CA ASN A 174 9.32 -15.23 -17.55
C ASN A 174 8.28 -14.12 -17.73
N ALA A 175 8.75 -12.94 -18.11
CA ALA A 175 7.90 -11.78 -18.30
C ALA A 175 6.97 -11.98 -19.50
N GLN A 176 5.70 -11.68 -19.31
CA GLN A 176 4.67 -11.70 -20.36
C GLN A 176 3.94 -10.38 -20.37
N THR A 177 3.60 -9.88 -21.55
CA THR A 177 2.77 -8.68 -21.68
C THR A 177 1.69 -8.86 -22.75
N TYR A 178 0.49 -8.39 -22.43
CA TYR A 178 -0.66 -8.24 -23.31
C TYR A 178 -0.94 -6.74 -23.41
N TYR A 179 -0.76 -6.21 -24.60
CA TYR A 179 -0.80 -4.77 -24.81
C TYR A 179 -1.66 -4.39 -26.01
N TYR A 180 -2.63 -3.49 -25.80
CA TYR A 180 -3.46 -2.93 -26.85
C TYR A 180 -2.80 -1.66 -27.38
N MET A 181 -2.34 -1.73 -28.63
CA MET A 181 -1.78 -0.56 -29.31
C MET A 181 -2.90 0.38 -29.72
N GLN A 182 -2.82 1.61 -29.26
CA GLN A 182 -3.76 2.67 -29.59
C GLN A 182 -3.11 3.69 -30.53
N ASP A 183 -3.93 4.29 -31.35
CA ASP A 183 -3.54 5.44 -32.16
C ASP A 183 -3.57 6.70 -31.26
N GLU A 184 -2.47 7.44 -31.23
CA GLU A 184 -2.31 8.59 -30.34
C GLU A 184 -3.30 9.73 -30.64
N GLU A 185 -3.72 9.87 -31.92
CA GLU A 185 -4.62 10.96 -32.32
C GLU A 185 -6.10 10.62 -32.09
N THR A 186 -6.49 9.38 -32.35
CA THR A 186 -7.89 8.96 -32.35
C THR A 186 -8.28 8.10 -31.14
N GLY A 187 -7.30 7.54 -30.42
CA GLY A 187 -7.53 6.56 -29.35
C GLY A 187 -8.03 5.19 -29.86
N ALA A 188 -8.09 5.01 -31.18
CA ALA A 188 -8.59 3.77 -31.77
C ALA A 188 -7.58 2.63 -31.59
N TYR A 189 -8.07 1.44 -31.25
CA TYR A 189 -7.23 0.26 -31.15
C TYR A 189 -6.75 -0.21 -32.52
N GLN A 190 -5.43 -0.22 -32.72
CA GLN A 190 -4.80 -0.65 -33.97
C GLN A 190 -4.46 -2.14 -33.95
N GLY A 191 -4.11 -2.69 -32.79
CA GLY A 191 -3.70 -4.08 -32.67
C GLY A 191 -3.52 -4.53 -31.25
N PHE A 192 -3.36 -5.83 -31.10
CA PHE A 192 -3.11 -6.53 -29.85
C PHE A 192 -1.75 -7.23 -29.90
N LEU A 193 -0.84 -6.81 -29.03
CA LEU A 193 0.50 -7.37 -28.87
C LEU A 193 0.48 -8.40 -27.74
N VAL A 194 0.97 -9.58 -28.04
CA VAL A 194 1.31 -10.62 -27.07
C VAL A 194 2.81 -10.81 -27.13
N MET A 195 3.49 -10.72 -25.97
CA MET A 195 4.92 -10.89 -25.91
C MET A 195 5.34 -11.68 -24.70
N GLU A 196 6.38 -12.49 -24.85
CA GLU A 196 7.04 -13.27 -23.81
C GLU A 196 8.56 -13.09 -23.93
N CYS A 197 9.25 -12.88 -22.81
CA CYS A 197 10.71 -12.79 -22.74
C CYS A 197 11.21 -13.11 -21.33
N ALA A 198 12.52 -13.05 -21.09
CA ALA A 198 13.05 -13.27 -19.76
C ALA A 198 12.67 -12.12 -18.82
N ASP A 199 12.95 -10.87 -19.21
CA ASP A 199 12.70 -9.68 -18.42
C ASP A 199 12.20 -8.53 -19.31
N ILE A 200 11.39 -7.64 -18.73
CA ILE A 200 10.92 -6.40 -19.37
C ILE A 200 11.20 -5.23 -18.43
N THR A 201 11.68 -4.13 -18.98
CA THR A 201 11.77 -2.85 -18.27
C THR A 201 10.94 -1.80 -19.00
N PHE A 202 10.05 -1.14 -18.29
CA PHE A 202 9.28 0.00 -18.76
C PHE A 202 9.88 1.28 -18.18
N ILE A 203 10.13 2.26 -19.03
CA ILE A 203 10.45 3.64 -18.63
C ILE A 203 9.22 4.47 -18.86
N ILE A 204 8.80 5.19 -17.83
CA ILE A 204 7.52 5.91 -17.76
C ILE A 204 7.80 7.37 -17.44
N SER A 205 7.16 8.27 -18.15
CA SER A 205 7.22 9.72 -17.90
C SER A 205 5.83 10.31 -18.07
N GLY A 206 5.37 11.09 -17.09
CA GLY A 206 4.04 11.70 -17.14
C GLY A 206 2.89 10.69 -17.30
N GLN A 207 3.04 9.49 -16.72
CA GLN A 207 2.10 8.35 -16.82
C GLN A 207 2.04 7.68 -18.22
N GLU A 208 2.87 8.11 -19.16
CA GLU A 208 3.01 7.50 -20.48
C GLU A 208 4.27 6.64 -20.56
N ILE A 209 4.23 5.56 -21.33
CA ILE A 209 5.37 4.68 -21.55
C ILE A 209 6.27 5.32 -22.62
N GLU A 210 7.47 5.77 -22.23
CA GLU A 210 8.45 6.32 -23.18
C GLU A 210 9.26 5.23 -23.88
N GLU A 211 9.66 4.18 -23.13
CA GLU A 211 10.54 3.13 -23.66
C GLU A 211 10.20 1.78 -23.02
N ILE A 212 10.27 0.74 -23.83
CA ILE A 212 10.15 -0.66 -23.38
C ILE A 212 11.41 -1.42 -23.77
N ILE A 213 12.14 -1.94 -22.80
CA ILE A 213 13.36 -2.70 -23.01
C ILE A 213 13.11 -4.17 -22.73
N PHE A 214 13.26 -5.01 -23.73
CA PHE A 214 13.12 -6.46 -23.64
C PHE A 214 14.49 -7.12 -23.51
N ARG A 215 14.58 -8.12 -22.62
CA ARG A 215 15.82 -8.90 -22.43
C ARG A 215 15.51 -10.39 -22.51
N GLY A 216 16.43 -11.14 -23.16
CA GLY A 216 16.37 -12.60 -23.30
C GLY A 216 15.31 -13.05 -24.31
N ASP A 217 15.72 -13.20 -25.55
CA ASP A 217 15.02 -13.85 -26.66
C ASP A 217 13.51 -13.56 -26.74
N PRO A 218 13.06 -12.33 -27.01
CA PRO A 218 11.65 -11.98 -27.02
C PRO A 218 10.90 -12.72 -28.14
N VAL A 219 9.82 -13.39 -27.78
CA VAL A 219 8.86 -13.97 -28.71
C VAL A 219 7.60 -13.14 -28.67
N TYR A 220 7.13 -12.67 -29.83
CA TYR A 220 5.95 -11.82 -29.88
C TYR A 220 5.06 -12.12 -31.07
N ALA A 221 3.79 -11.80 -30.93
CA ALA A 221 2.79 -11.80 -31.98
C ALA A 221 1.97 -10.52 -31.91
N ILE A 222 1.72 -9.92 -33.07
CA ILE A 222 0.86 -8.74 -33.19
C ILE A 222 -0.34 -9.14 -34.03
N TYR A 223 -1.54 -8.97 -33.46
CA TYR A 223 -2.80 -9.25 -34.14
C TYR A 223 -3.53 -7.94 -34.41
N PRO A 224 -3.94 -7.65 -35.66
CA PRO A 224 -4.93 -6.62 -35.92
C PRO A 224 -6.20 -6.91 -35.10
N MET A 225 -6.88 -5.89 -34.56
CA MET A 225 -8.03 -6.09 -33.66
C MET A 225 -9.12 -7.01 -34.23
N ASN A 226 -9.39 -6.92 -35.52
CA ASN A 226 -10.39 -7.73 -36.19
C ASN A 226 -9.92 -9.18 -36.59
N LEU A 227 -8.65 -9.51 -36.30
CA LEU A 227 -8.04 -10.80 -36.66
C LEU A 227 -7.44 -11.53 -35.44
N ILE A 228 -7.79 -11.14 -34.23
CA ILE A 228 -7.37 -11.86 -33.03
C ILE A 228 -8.02 -13.24 -33.05
N PRO A 229 -7.24 -14.35 -33.03
CA PRO A 229 -7.79 -15.67 -33.01
C PRO A 229 -8.64 -15.93 -31.74
N GLU A 230 -9.75 -16.64 -31.88
CA GLU A 230 -10.59 -17.03 -30.71
C GLU A 230 -9.81 -17.86 -29.67
N ALA A 231 -8.79 -18.60 -30.10
CA ALA A 231 -7.92 -19.35 -29.20
C ALA A 231 -6.87 -18.51 -28.47
N GLN A 232 -6.69 -17.23 -28.86
CA GLN A 232 -5.73 -16.32 -28.20
C GLN A 232 -6.41 -15.66 -27.01
N PRO A 233 -5.99 -15.97 -25.78
CA PRO A 233 -6.53 -15.28 -24.61
C PRO A 233 -6.12 -13.81 -24.63
N GLN A 234 -7.04 -12.94 -24.28
CA GLN A 234 -6.81 -11.51 -24.16
C GLN A 234 -6.61 -11.08 -22.70
N ARG A 235 -6.62 -12.04 -21.80
CA ARG A 235 -6.37 -11.86 -20.36
C ARG A 235 -5.36 -12.89 -19.88
N LEU A 236 -4.41 -12.44 -19.08
CA LEU A 236 -3.45 -13.33 -18.42
C LEU A 236 -4.18 -14.27 -17.46
N PRO A 237 -3.69 -15.50 -17.23
CA PRO A 237 -4.36 -16.48 -16.37
C PRO A 237 -4.69 -15.99 -14.96
N ASN A 238 -3.81 -15.14 -14.41
CA ASN A 238 -3.93 -14.61 -13.04
C ASN A 238 -4.55 -13.20 -13.00
N PHE A 239 -5.00 -12.69 -14.15
CA PHE A 239 -5.57 -11.36 -14.23
C PHE A 239 -6.94 -11.31 -13.55
N VAL A 240 -7.07 -10.39 -12.61
CA VAL A 240 -8.35 -9.99 -11.99
C VAL A 240 -8.34 -8.48 -11.81
N TRP A 241 -9.33 -7.80 -12.38
CA TRP A 241 -9.53 -6.37 -12.12
C TRP A 241 -10.35 -6.18 -10.84
N GLU A 242 -9.79 -5.46 -9.89
CA GLU A 242 -10.36 -5.28 -8.55
C GLU A 242 -10.71 -3.81 -8.26
N GLY A 243 -11.03 -3.05 -9.28
CA GLY A 243 -11.36 -1.62 -9.17
C GLY A 243 -12.43 -1.31 -8.11
N ASP A 244 -13.40 -2.21 -7.93
CA ASP A 244 -14.45 -2.08 -6.90
C ASP A 244 -13.93 -2.17 -5.45
N ARG A 245 -12.75 -2.77 -5.25
CA ARG A 245 -12.10 -2.86 -3.94
C ARG A 245 -11.26 -1.64 -3.60
N ARG A 246 -11.00 -0.76 -4.60
CA ARG A 246 -10.18 0.44 -4.43
C ARG A 246 -10.77 1.34 -3.35
N PRO A 247 -10.03 1.62 -2.24
CA PRO A 247 -10.58 2.38 -1.14
C PRO A 247 -10.71 3.85 -1.49
N THR A 248 -11.79 4.46 -1.05
CA THR A 248 -12.00 5.89 -1.14
C THR A 248 -11.53 6.60 0.13
N LYS A 249 -11.20 7.89 0.03
CA LYS A 249 -10.84 8.73 1.19
C LYS A 249 -11.90 8.61 2.30
N ARG A 250 -13.16 8.66 1.93
CA ARG A 250 -14.30 8.59 2.86
C ARG A 250 -14.35 7.26 3.62
N GLU A 251 -14.11 6.15 2.95
CA GLU A 251 -14.13 4.83 3.60
C GLU A 251 -13.04 4.65 4.64
N VAL A 252 -11.89 5.29 4.44
CA VAL A 252 -10.73 5.18 5.34
C VAL A 252 -10.84 6.17 6.51
N PHE A 253 -11.18 7.44 6.24
CA PHE A 253 -11.11 8.52 7.24
C PHE A 253 -12.45 8.80 7.93
N ASP A 254 -13.60 8.66 7.26
CA ASP A 254 -14.92 8.90 7.87
C ASP A 254 -15.46 7.65 8.60
N ARG A 255 -14.63 6.62 8.74
CA ARG A 255 -15.03 5.40 9.42
C ARG A 255 -15.35 5.68 10.88
N ARG A 256 -16.58 5.36 11.29
CA ARG A 256 -16.97 5.42 12.69
C ARG A 256 -16.22 4.31 13.45
N ILE A 257 -15.23 4.71 14.22
CA ILE A 257 -14.48 3.79 15.10
C ILE A 257 -15.43 3.39 16.23
N LYS A 258 -15.71 2.10 16.37
CA LYS A 258 -16.42 1.59 17.55
C LYS A 258 -15.48 1.74 18.75
N ALA A 259 -16.01 2.29 19.84
CA ALA A 259 -15.27 2.35 21.10
C ALA A 259 -14.78 0.94 21.48
N SER A 260 -13.56 0.86 21.99
CA SER A 260 -13.03 -0.39 22.51
C SER A 260 -13.89 -0.90 23.65
N ARG A 261 -14.29 -2.17 23.58
CA ARG A 261 -15.00 -2.85 24.67
C ARG A 261 -14.05 -3.51 25.65
N ARG A 262 -12.76 -3.18 25.58
CA ARG A 262 -11.73 -3.79 26.42
C ARG A 262 -12.04 -3.69 27.89
N VAL A 263 -12.49 -2.52 28.35
CA VAL A 263 -12.88 -2.30 29.76
C VAL A 263 -14.05 -3.20 30.17
N GLU A 264 -15.02 -3.42 29.27
CA GLU A 264 -16.15 -4.33 29.51
C GLU A 264 -15.67 -5.78 29.62
N TYR A 265 -14.73 -6.21 28.76
CA TYR A 265 -14.16 -7.57 28.81
C TYR A 265 -13.26 -7.79 30.02
N GLU A 266 -12.48 -6.78 30.41
CA GLU A 266 -11.66 -6.83 31.63
C GLU A 266 -12.48 -6.88 32.91
N ALA A 267 -13.70 -6.31 32.89
CA ALA A 267 -14.64 -6.36 34.01
C ALA A 267 -15.37 -7.70 34.13
N ILE A 268 -15.32 -8.57 33.09
CA ILE A 268 -15.95 -9.90 33.18
C ILE A 268 -15.07 -10.79 34.09
N PRO A 269 -15.62 -11.30 35.20
CA PRO A 269 -14.87 -12.20 36.06
C PRO A 269 -14.40 -13.42 35.27
N GLN A 270 -13.11 -13.66 35.27
CA GLN A 270 -12.59 -14.86 34.62
C GLN A 270 -13.11 -16.11 35.31
N PRO A 271 -13.52 -17.15 34.57
CA PRO A 271 -13.98 -18.38 35.18
C PRO A 271 -12.85 -19.00 36.00
N ARG A 272 -13.13 -19.30 37.26
CA ARG A 272 -12.20 -20.02 38.11
C ARG A 272 -12.38 -21.50 37.89
N PHE A 273 -11.27 -22.18 37.60
CA PHE A 273 -11.26 -23.61 37.45
C PHE A 273 -10.58 -24.23 38.66
N PRO A 274 -10.99 -25.39 39.14
CA PRO A 274 -10.37 -26.06 40.30
C PRO A 274 -8.85 -26.24 40.15
N LEU A 275 -8.38 -26.47 38.92
CA LEU A 275 -6.95 -26.57 38.62
C LEU A 275 -6.22 -25.23 38.85
N THR A 276 -6.82 -24.12 38.43
CA THR A 276 -6.25 -22.78 38.63
C THR A 276 -6.15 -22.44 40.12
N GLU A 277 -7.21 -22.78 40.90
CA GLU A 277 -7.21 -22.58 42.36
C GLU A 277 -6.09 -23.40 43.03
N SER A 278 -5.91 -24.67 42.66
CA SER A 278 -4.85 -25.49 43.19
C SER A 278 -3.44 -25.03 42.83
N ILE A 279 -3.28 -24.44 41.61
CA ILE A 279 -2.01 -23.84 41.18
C ILE A 279 -1.74 -22.55 41.98
N ASP A 280 -2.73 -21.73 42.20
CA ASP A 280 -2.60 -20.48 42.98
C ASP A 280 -2.27 -20.82 44.46
N GLU A 281 -2.93 -21.79 45.05
CA GLU A 281 -2.60 -22.28 46.41
C GLU A 281 -1.18 -22.81 46.50
N TYR A 282 -0.75 -23.61 45.51
CA TYR A 282 0.61 -24.11 45.44
C TYR A 282 1.63 -23.00 45.28
N ARG A 283 1.36 -22.02 44.45
CA ARG A 283 2.21 -20.83 44.26
C ARG A 283 2.37 -20.05 45.56
N LEU A 284 1.24 -19.77 46.26
CA LEU A 284 1.29 -19.07 47.54
C LEU A 284 2.14 -19.79 48.56
N ARG A 285 2.03 -21.12 48.63
CA ARG A 285 2.84 -21.94 49.53
C ARG A 285 4.34 -21.87 49.22
N ILE A 286 4.71 -21.92 47.95
CA ILE A 286 6.12 -21.76 47.54
C ILE A 286 6.66 -20.38 47.90
N ILE A 287 5.82 -19.31 47.77
CA ILE A 287 6.19 -17.94 48.18
C ILE A 287 6.39 -17.89 49.69
N GLU A 288 5.47 -18.47 50.50
CA GLU A 288 5.55 -18.50 51.96
C GLU A 288 6.78 -19.26 52.46
N ASP A 289 7.11 -20.37 51.79
CA ASP A 289 8.28 -21.18 52.07
C ASP A 289 9.61 -20.53 51.61
N GLY A 290 9.55 -19.36 50.95
CA GLY A 290 10.73 -18.61 50.45
C GLY A 290 11.43 -19.33 49.27
N LEU A 291 10.74 -20.26 48.63
CA LEU A 291 11.26 -21.03 47.49
C LEU A 291 10.90 -20.43 46.13
N TRP A 292 10.06 -19.40 46.12
CA TRP A 292 9.71 -18.71 44.87
C TRP A 292 10.89 -17.85 44.41
N ARG A 293 11.29 -18.06 43.14
CA ARG A 293 12.28 -17.21 42.47
C ARG A 293 11.61 -16.53 41.30
N ASP A 294 11.73 -15.22 41.21
CA ASP A 294 11.32 -14.51 40.01
C ASP A 294 12.28 -14.83 38.86
N ARG A 295 11.73 -14.95 37.66
CA ARG A 295 12.49 -15.31 36.45
C ARG A 295 13.61 -14.31 36.16
N ASP A 296 13.43 -13.07 36.60
CA ASP A 296 14.35 -11.96 36.36
C ASP A 296 15.49 -11.88 37.40
N ASP A 297 15.35 -12.59 38.53
CA ASP A 297 16.40 -12.64 39.58
C ASP A 297 17.56 -13.58 39.25
N ASP A 298 17.41 -14.49 38.29
CA ASP A 298 18.42 -15.46 37.92
C ASP A 298 19.36 -15.05 36.77
N ILE A 299 19.19 -13.84 36.20
CA ILE A 299 20.05 -13.33 35.13
C ILE A 299 21.17 -12.46 35.71
N THR A 300 22.00 -13.03 36.58
CA THR A 300 23.32 -12.48 36.81
C THR A 300 24.23 -12.99 35.69
N TYR A 301 24.46 -12.14 34.69
CA TYR A 301 25.53 -12.36 33.72
C TYR A 301 26.84 -12.29 34.46
N ASP A 302 27.43 -13.48 34.70
CA ASP A 302 28.83 -13.60 35.13
C ASP A 302 29.69 -13.13 33.94
N ALA A 303 30.04 -11.88 33.91
CA ALA A 303 31.00 -11.33 32.97
C ALA A 303 32.37 -11.90 33.29
N ARG A 304 32.79 -12.95 32.53
CA ARG A 304 34.18 -13.38 32.43
C ARG A 304 34.75 -13.05 31.07
#